data_8368858b3543a245455c8ce2af3e089e
#
_entry.id   8368858b3543a245455c8ce2af3e089e
#
_cell.length_a   1.000
_cell.length_b   1.000
_cell.length_c   1.000
_cell.angle_alpha   90.00
_cell.angle_beta   90.00
_cell.angle_gamma   90.00
#
_symmetry.space_group_name_H-M   'P 1'
#
loop_
_entity.id
_entity.type
_entity.pdbx_description
1 polymer ?
#
loop_
_entity_poly.entity_id
_entity_poly.type
_entity_poly.pdbx_seq_one_letter_code
_entity_poly.pdbx_strand_id
1 'polypeptide(L)'
;MIIGGIAFGAVALAHVAADGLGPAFKSWFGSILNTNPDSVVQFLSSLEQGFFWIVVAATAIGIGLSFTKLRSYEGAGASKIGSAFLYVLVATIGMKMDVVELYHNWDVYWSVILIGLLWMAIHIITLLTVAKIIKAPFFFVAVGSQANVGGAASAPIVASAFSPALAPVGVLLAVLGYAVGTVGAIVCMELMHAISM
;
A
#
# COMPACT_ATOMS: atom_id res chain seq x y z
N MET A 1 -11.05 -25.38 6.13
CA MET A 1 -11.19 -24.82 7.48
C MET A 1 -9.86 -24.41 8.11
N ILE A 2 -8.81 -25.25 8.11
CA ILE A 2 -7.53 -24.94 8.75
C ILE A 2 -6.88 -23.67 8.17
N ILE A 3 -6.80 -23.52 6.83
CA ILE A 3 -6.23 -22.34 6.17
C ILE A 3 -6.96 -21.07 6.60
N GLY A 4 -8.30 -21.08 6.62
CA GLY A 4 -9.09 -19.96 7.10
C GLY A 4 -8.82 -19.62 8.57
N GLY A 5 -8.74 -20.64 9.44
CA GLY A 5 -8.43 -20.45 10.85
C GLY A 5 -7.05 -19.80 11.07
N ILE A 6 -6.03 -20.25 10.32
CA ILE A 6 -4.69 -19.64 10.35
C ILE A 6 -4.72 -18.20 9.86
N ALA A 7 -5.40 -17.93 8.75
CA ALA A 7 -5.49 -16.59 8.17
C ALA A 7 -6.21 -15.62 9.13
N PHE A 8 -7.38 -15.99 9.66
CA PHE A 8 -8.09 -15.16 10.63
C PHE A 8 -7.33 -14.99 11.95
N GLY A 9 -6.65 -16.04 12.44
CA GLY A 9 -5.80 -15.94 13.60
C GLY A 9 -4.61 -14.98 13.38
N ALA A 10 -3.96 -15.07 12.22
CA ALA A 10 -2.87 -14.15 11.87
C ALA A 10 -3.35 -12.70 11.74
N VAL A 11 -4.53 -12.47 11.16
CA VAL A 11 -5.13 -11.13 11.06
C VAL A 11 -5.52 -10.60 12.45
N ALA A 12 -6.10 -11.43 13.32
CA ALA A 12 -6.42 -11.02 14.69
C ALA A 12 -5.16 -10.62 15.47
N LEU A 13 -4.08 -11.40 15.35
CA LEU A 13 -2.78 -11.04 15.94
C LEU A 13 -2.20 -9.76 15.33
N ALA A 14 -2.36 -9.54 14.02
CA ALA A 14 -1.93 -8.33 13.35
C ALA A 14 -2.68 -7.10 13.85
N HIS A 15 -3.98 -7.21 14.16
CA HIS A 15 -4.75 -6.12 14.77
C HIS A 15 -4.23 -5.78 16.17
N VAL A 16 -4.06 -6.78 17.01
CA VAL A 16 -3.51 -6.59 18.37
C VAL A 16 -2.11 -5.95 18.31
N ALA A 17 -1.27 -6.40 17.37
CA ALA A 17 0.05 -5.82 17.18
C ALA A 17 -0.04 -4.36 16.69
N ALA A 18 -0.95 -4.06 15.76
CA ALA A 18 -1.15 -2.71 15.23
C ALA A 18 -1.68 -1.74 16.30
N ASP A 19 -2.59 -2.20 17.15
CA ASP A 19 -3.13 -1.42 18.29
C ASP A 19 -2.04 -1.07 19.34
N GLY A 20 -1.01 -1.90 19.44
CA GLY A 20 0.15 -1.62 20.29
C GLY A 20 1.24 -0.80 19.60
N LEU A 21 1.56 -1.15 18.35
CA LEU A 21 2.66 -0.54 17.59
C LEU A 21 2.35 0.90 17.15
N GLY A 22 1.12 1.20 16.73
CA GLY A 22 0.72 2.53 16.30
C GLY A 22 0.91 3.59 17.38
N PRO A 23 0.31 3.43 18.58
CA PRO A 23 0.50 4.35 19.71
C PRO A 23 1.94 4.39 20.24
N ALA A 24 2.65 3.25 20.28
CA ALA A 24 4.05 3.19 20.69
C ALA A 24 4.95 3.97 19.73
N PHE A 25 4.72 3.82 18.43
CA PHE A 25 5.41 4.59 17.41
C PHE A 25 5.13 6.08 17.56
N LYS A 26 3.87 6.47 17.76
CA LYS A 26 3.45 7.84 18.00
C LYS A 26 4.13 8.45 19.25
N SER A 27 4.20 7.71 20.34
CA SER A 27 4.82 8.18 21.58
C SER A 27 6.35 8.34 21.44
N TRP A 28 7.00 7.41 20.73
CA TRP A 28 8.44 7.43 20.51
C TRP A 28 8.85 8.54 19.53
N PHE A 29 8.15 8.69 18.42
CA PHE A 29 8.40 9.75 17.44
C PHE A 29 7.86 11.11 17.88
N GLY A 30 6.80 11.18 18.67
CA GLY A 30 6.27 12.43 19.19
C GLY A 30 7.29 13.22 20.03
N SER A 31 8.22 12.53 20.67
CA SER A 31 9.33 13.17 21.38
C SER A 31 10.38 13.79 20.42
N ILE A 32 10.53 13.25 19.23
CA ILE A 32 11.44 13.75 18.19
C ILE A 32 10.77 14.88 17.38
N LEU A 33 9.44 14.84 17.23
CA LEU A 33 8.62 15.78 16.47
C LEU A 33 8.45 17.16 17.11
N ASN A 34 8.58 17.26 18.42
CA ASN A 34 8.54 18.57 19.12
C ASN A 34 9.65 19.54 18.70
N THR A 35 10.59 19.09 17.89
CA THR A 35 11.74 19.89 17.46
C THR A 35 11.57 20.51 16.05
N ASN A 36 10.65 20.00 15.19
CA ASN A 36 10.34 20.61 13.87
C ASN A 36 8.93 20.19 13.41
N PRO A 37 7.90 21.06 13.56
CA PRO A 37 6.51 20.61 13.52
C PRO A 37 5.93 20.34 12.14
N ASP A 38 6.36 20.97 11.06
CA ASP A 38 5.52 21.04 9.86
C ASP A 38 5.70 19.95 8.82
N SER A 39 6.91 19.53 8.49
CA SER A 39 7.15 18.54 7.42
C SER A 39 7.16 17.09 7.90
N VAL A 40 7.69 16.85 9.10
CA VAL A 40 7.80 15.51 9.68
C VAL A 40 6.46 15.02 10.24
N VAL A 41 5.57 15.94 10.68
CA VAL A 41 4.22 15.62 11.18
C VAL A 41 3.36 14.98 10.09
N GLN A 42 3.43 15.47 8.86
CA GLN A 42 2.65 14.93 7.76
C GLN A 42 3.13 13.54 7.30
N PHE A 43 4.43 13.27 7.37
CA PHE A 43 5.01 11.93 7.17
C PHE A 43 4.49 10.93 8.21
N LEU A 44 4.48 11.33 9.46
CA LEU A 44 4.09 10.45 10.55
C LEU A 44 2.59 10.22 10.63
N SER A 45 1.76 11.17 10.15
CA SER A 45 0.32 10.96 10.06
C SER A 45 -0.05 9.81 9.12
N SER A 46 0.74 9.58 8.06
CA SER A 46 0.56 8.42 7.17
C SER A 46 0.93 7.10 7.86
N LEU A 47 1.91 7.12 8.76
CA LEU A 47 2.31 5.97 9.57
C LEU A 47 1.42 5.77 10.80
N GLU A 48 0.61 6.77 11.18
CA GLU A 48 -0.42 6.66 12.23
C GLU A 48 -1.64 5.84 11.78
N GLN A 49 -1.81 5.60 10.47
CA GLN A 49 -2.94 4.83 9.96
C GLN A 49 -2.85 3.38 10.46
N GLY A 50 -3.82 2.97 11.27
CA GLY A 50 -3.89 1.61 11.80
C GLY A 50 -3.83 0.54 10.71
N PHE A 51 -4.37 0.82 9.52
CA PHE A 51 -4.29 -0.07 8.36
C PHE A 51 -2.84 -0.36 7.93
N PHE A 52 -1.95 0.63 7.96
CA PHE A 52 -0.52 0.44 7.65
C PHE A 52 0.11 -0.62 8.58
N TRP A 53 -0.10 -0.49 9.88
CA TRP A 53 0.45 -1.42 10.87
C TRP A 53 -0.15 -2.82 10.79
N ILE A 54 -1.46 -2.93 10.48
CA ILE A 54 -2.11 -4.21 10.24
C ILE A 54 -1.45 -4.92 9.05
N VAL A 55 -1.23 -4.22 7.94
CA VAL A 55 -0.59 -4.78 6.73
C VAL A 55 0.84 -5.22 7.02
N VAL A 56 1.63 -4.38 7.71
CA VAL A 56 3.01 -4.70 8.08
C VAL A 56 3.06 -5.91 9.02
N ALA A 57 2.24 -5.92 10.07
CA ALA A 57 2.20 -7.01 11.03
C ALA A 57 1.71 -8.32 10.40
N ALA A 58 0.63 -8.27 9.61
CA ALA A 58 0.11 -9.45 8.89
C ALA A 58 1.15 -10.02 7.91
N THR A 59 1.87 -9.15 7.21
CA THR A 59 2.95 -9.58 6.30
C THR A 59 4.11 -10.22 7.06
N ALA A 60 4.55 -9.61 8.17
CA ALA A 60 5.60 -10.16 9.01
C ALA A 60 5.21 -11.54 9.60
N ILE A 61 3.97 -11.66 10.08
CA ILE A 61 3.42 -12.95 10.57
C ILE A 61 3.39 -13.96 9.42
N GLY A 62 2.90 -13.58 8.23
CA GLY A 62 2.86 -14.47 7.06
C GLY A 62 4.25 -14.96 6.64
N ILE A 63 5.24 -14.06 6.62
CA ILE A 63 6.65 -14.43 6.37
C ILE A 63 7.15 -15.37 7.46
N GLY A 64 6.90 -15.07 8.74
CA GLY A 64 7.27 -15.94 9.86
C GLY A 64 6.68 -17.35 9.73
N LEU A 65 5.38 -17.45 9.39
CA LEU A 65 4.69 -18.72 9.17
C LEU A 65 5.27 -19.49 7.98
N SER A 66 5.82 -18.82 6.97
CA SER A 66 6.43 -19.46 5.80
C SER A 66 7.68 -20.28 6.13
N PHE A 67 8.35 -20.00 7.27
CA PHE A 67 9.47 -20.79 7.77
C PHE A 67 9.04 -22.01 8.61
N THR A 68 7.74 -22.17 8.84
CA THR A 68 7.18 -23.29 9.61
C THR A 68 6.63 -24.37 8.69
N LYS A 69 6.17 -25.50 9.29
CA LYS A 69 5.49 -26.58 8.56
C LYS A 69 4.19 -26.11 7.88
N LEU A 70 3.66 -24.95 8.26
CA LEU A 70 2.45 -24.36 7.67
C LEU A 70 2.64 -23.97 6.20
N ARG A 71 3.88 -23.82 5.73
CA ARG A 71 4.19 -23.64 4.29
C ARG A 71 3.59 -24.73 3.41
N SER A 72 3.38 -25.93 3.93
CA SER A 72 2.77 -27.05 3.18
C SER A 72 1.33 -26.75 2.72
N TYR A 73 0.62 -25.83 3.40
CA TYR A 73 -0.72 -25.41 2.99
C TYR A 73 -0.76 -24.60 1.69
N GLU A 74 0.39 -24.13 1.20
CA GLU A 74 0.49 -23.55 -0.15
C GLU A 74 0.10 -24.59 -1.21
N GLY A 75 0.55 -25.84 -1.08
CA GLY A 75 0.12 -26.95 -1.93
C GLY A 75 -1.38 -27.24 -1.85
N ALA A 76 -2.03 -26.90 -0.74
CA ALA A 76 -3.49 -26.99 -0.56
C ALA A 76 -4.26 -25.74 -1.06
N GLY A 77 -3.56 -24.76 -1.67
CA GLY A 77 -4.16 -23.59 -2.30
C GLY A 77 -4.34 -22.38 -1.36
N ALA A 78 -3.49 -22.21 -0.34
CA ALA A 78 -3.56 -21.06 0.56
C ALA A 78 -3.49 -19.71 -0.19
N SER A 79 -2.56 -19.57 -1.14
CA SER A 79 -2.46 -18.34 -1.96
C SER A 79 -3.69 -18.11 -2.84
N LYS A 80 -4.35 -19.15 -3.34
CA LYS A 80 -5.58 -19.02 -4.13
C LYS A 80 -6.73 -18.45 -3.28
N ILE A 81 -6.84 -18.92 -2.04
CA ILE A 81 -7.83 -18.40 -1.08
C ILE A 81 -7.50 -16.95 -0.73
N GLY A 82 -6.23 -16.63 -0.47
CA GLY A 82 -5.77 -15.25 -0.24
C GLY A 82 -6.10 -14.33 -1.41
N SER A 83 -5.87 -14.76 -2.66
CA SER A 83 -6.23 -13.99 -3.85
C SER A 83 -7.74 -13.72 -3.93
N ALA A 84 -8.59 -14.69 -3.57
CA ALA A 84 -10.04 -14.46 -3.54
C ALA A 84 -10.42 -13.36 -2.53
N PHE A 85 -9.82 -13.34 -1.34
CA PHE A 85 -10.04 -12.26 -0.37
C PHE A 85 -9.53 -10.90 -0.85
N LEU A 86 -8.43 -10.86 -1.62
CA LEU A 86 -7.96 -9.62 -2.24
C LEU A 86 -8.97 -9.07 -3.24
N TYR A 87 -9.62 -9.90 -4.05
CA TYR A 87 -10.69 -9.43 -4.94
C TYR A 87 -11.87 -8.88 -4.18
N VAL A 88 -12.29 -9.52 -3.07
CA VAL A 88 -13.34 -9.00 -2.20
C VAL A 88 -12.92 -7.65 -1.60
N LEU A 89 -11.69 -7.51 -1.15
CA LEU A 89 -11.16 -6.23 -0.62
C LEU A 89 -11.28 -5.11 -1.66
N VAL A 90 -10.83 -5.34 -2.90
CA VAL A 90 -10.90 -4.32 -3.95
C VAL A 90 -12.34 -3.99 -4.32
N ALA A 91 -13.23 -4.99 -4.36
CA ALA A 91 -14.65 -4.74 -4.59
C ALA A 91 -15.27 -3.85 -3.49
N THR A 92 -14.92 -4.09 -2.21
CA THR A 92 -15.42 -3.26 -1.10
C THR A 92 -14.88 -1.83 -1.13
N ILE A 93 -13.65 -1.62 -1.61
CA ILE A 93 -13.08 -0.28 -1.83
C ILE A 93 -13.86 0.43 -2.94
N GLY A 94 -14.12 -0.25 -4.05
CA GLY A 94 -14.90 0.30 -5.18
C GLY A 94 -16.33 0.69 -4.78
N MET A 95 -16.98 -0.05 -3.90
CA MET A 95 -18.33 0.25 -3.40
C MET A 95 -18.40 1.52 -2.51
N LYS A 96 -17.27 2.04 -2.04
CA LYS A 96 -17.24 3.30 -1.27
C LYS A 96 -17.33 4.55 -2.15
N MET A 97 -17.22 4.40 -3.47
CA MET A 97 -17.31 5.52 -4.40
C MET A 97 -18.77 5.95 -4.56
N ASP A 98 -19.08 7.20 -4.23
CA ASP A 98 -20.40 7.78 -4.43
C ASP A 98 -20.50 8.36 -5.85
N VAL A 99 -21.11 7.58 -6.74
CA VAL A 99 -21.32 7.95 -8.15
C VAL A 99 -22.36 9.07 -8.28
N VAL A 100 -23.32 9.15 -7.36
CA VAL A 100 -24.38 10.15 -7.37
C VAL A 100 -23.81 11.52 -7.01
N GLU A 101 -22.95 11.57 -5.98
CA GLU A 101 -22.22 12.78 -5.60
C GLU A 101 -21.30 13.25 -6.73
N LEU A 102 -20.61 12.32 -7.40
CA LEU A 102 -19.78 12.62 -8.56
C LEU A 102 -20.58 13.31 -9.68
N TYR A 103 -21.78 12.83 -9.95
CA TYR A 103 -22.67 13.37 -10.98
C TYR A 103 -23.20 14.76 -10.60
N HIS A 104 -23.61 14.97 -9.35
CA HIS A 104 -24.15 16.25 -8.89
C HIS A 104 -23.11 17.37 -8.81
N ASN A 105 -21.84 17.02 -8.55
CA ASN A 105 -20.75 17.98 -8.42
C ASN A 105 -19.75 17.89 -9.59
N TRP A 106 -20.24 17.58 -10.78
CA TRP A 106 -19.42 17.35 -11.97
C TRP A 106 -18.43 18.46 -12.28
N ASP A 107 -18.84 19.72 -12.12
CA ASP A 107 -18.00 20.89 -12.40
C ASP A 107 -16.74 20.95 -11.53
N VAL A 108 -16.83 20.47 -10.29
CA VAL A 108 -15.70 20.37 -9.37
C VAL A 108 -14.85 19.15 -9.70
N TYR A 109 -15.50 17.99 -9.88
CA TYR A 109 -14.78 16.72 -10.11
C TYR A 109 -14.08 16.66 -11.47
N TRP A 110 -14.57 17.39 -12.48
CA TRP A 110 -13.92 17.45 -13.78
C TRP A 110 -12.46 17.92 -13.70
N SER A 111 -12.20 18.97 -12.95
CA SER A 111 -10.83 19.48 -12.75
C SER A 111 -9.94 18.46 -12.02
N VAL A 112 -10.47 17.77 -11.01
CA VAL A 112 -9.76 16.71 -10.27
C VAL A 112 -9.45 15.53 -11.18
N ILE A 113 -10.39 15.14 -12.05
CA ILE A 113 -10.20 14.07 -13.03
C ILE A 113 -9.08 14.42 -14.02
N LEU A 114 -9.05 15.66 -14.53
CA LEU A 114 -7.97 16.11 -15.42
C LEU A 114 -6.60 16.07 -14.76
N ILE A 115 -6.51 16.52 -13.52
CA ILE A 115 -5.26 16.45 -12.74
C ILE A 115 -4.84 14.99 -12.55
N GLY A 116 -5.78 14.10 -12.22
CA GLY A 116 -5.53 12.68 -12.08
C GLY A 116 -5.03 12.03 -13.37
N LEU A 117 -5.63 12.37 -14.51
CA LEU A 117 -5.21 11.88 -15.83
C LEU A 117 -3.81 12.38 -16.19
N LEU A 118 -3.50 13.65 -15.95
CA LEU A 118 -2.18 14.21 -16.17
C LEU A 118 -1.12 13.54 -15.30
N TRP A 119 -1.43 13.37 -14.02
CA TRP A 119 -0.56 12.67 -13.09
C TRP A 119 -0.28 11.23 -13.54
N MET A 120 -1.33 10.50 -13.96
CA MET A 120 -1.21 9.15 -14.46
C MET A 120 -0.36 9.09 -15.74
N ALA A 121 -0.53 10.05 -16.67
CA ALA A 121 0.28 10.11 -17.88
C ALA A 121 1.77 10.31 -17.54
N ILE A 122 2.09 11.23 -16.64
CA ILE A 122 3.46 11.46 -16.16
C ILE A 122 4.02 10.20 -15.50
N HIS A 123 3.22 9.53 -14.63
CA HIS A 123 3.60 8.28 -14.00
C HIS A 123 3.97 7.20 -15.01
N ILE A 124 3.12 6.96 -16.01
CA ILE A 124 3.33 5.95 -17.05
C ILE A 124 4.60 6.26 -17.86
N ILE A 125 4.75 7.50 -18.33
CA ILE A 125 5.90 7.92 -19.14
C ILE A 125 7.19 7.73 -18.34
N THR A 126 7.23 8.22 -17.11
CA THR A 126 8.41 8.12 -16.23
C THR A 126 8.75 6.67 -15.94
N LEU A 127 7.75 5.87 -15.54
CA LEU A 127 7.93 4.46 -15.21
C LEU A 127 8.49 3.67 -16.39
N LEU A 128 7.88 3.80 -17.58
CA LEU A 128 8.31 3.07 -18.77
C LEU A 128 9.69 3.53 -19.24
N THR A 129 9.99 4.82 -19.14
CA THR A 129 11.30 5.37 -19.51
C THR A 129 12.38 4.81 -18.59
N VAL A 130 12.17 4.86 -17.27
CA VAL A 130 13.12 4.31 -16.29
C VAL A 130 13.26 2.79 -16.48
N ALA A 131 12.14 2.07 -16.61
CA ALA A 131 12.14 0.62 -16.80
C ALA A 131 12.94 0.21 -18.05
N LYS A 132 12.84 0.98 -19.14
CA LYS A 132 13.61 0.76 -20.37
C LYS A 132 15.10 1.00 -20.15
N ILE A 133 15.47 2.06 -19.43
CA ILE A 133 16.88 2.41 -19.15
C ILE A 133 17.53 1.33 -18.28
N ILE A 134 16.88 0.89 -17.20
CA ILE A 134 17.43 -0.11 -16.28
C ILE A 134 17.15 -1.55 -16.73
N LYS A 135 16.44 -1.73 -17.85
CA LYS A 135 16.00 -3.05 -18.37
C LYS A 135 15.24 -3.88 -17.35
N ALA A 136 14.34 -3.23 -16.61
CA ALA A 136 13.56 -3.86 -15.55
C ALA A 136 12.66 -4.99 -16.11
N PRO A 137 12.61 -6.16 -15.44
CA PRO A 137 11.62 -7.19 -15.76
C PRO A 137 10.19 -6.68 -15.66
N PHE A 138 9.32 -7.09 -16.57
CA PHE A 138 7.95 -6.59 -16.65
C PHE A 138 7.14 -6.78 -15.36
N PHE A 139 7.41 -7.85 -14.62
CA PHE A 139 6.83 -8.09 -13.29
C PHE A 139 7.02 -6.88 -12.35
N PHE A 140 8.27 -6.39 -12.22
CA PHE A 140 8.56 -5.26 -11.34
C PHE A 140 7.96 -3.96 -11.84
N VAL A 141 7.85 -3.78 -13.16
CA VAL A 141 7.20 -2.61 -13.76
C VAL A 141 5.70 -2.60 -13.42
N ALA A 142 5.01 -3.71 -13.63
CA ALA A 142 3.58 -3.82 -13.38
C ALA A 142 3.24 -3.73 -11.88
N VAL A 143 3.93 -4.53 -11.06
CA VAL A 143 3.67 -4.58 -9.61
C VAL A 143 4.16 -3.32 -8.91
N GLY A 144 5.31 -2.76 -9.32
CA GLY A 144 5.84 -1.50 -8.80
C GLY A 144 4.93 -0.31 -9.15
N SER A 145 4.39 -0.26 -10.37
CA SER A 145 3.38 0.73 -10.74
C SER A 145 2.16 0.65 -9.82
N GLN A 146 1.64 -0.54 -9.63
CA GLN A 146 0.46 -0.75 -8.80
C GLN A 146 0.74 -0.53 -7.31
N ALA A 147 1.95 -0.82 -6.84
CA ALA A 147 2.37 -0.51 -5.48
C ALA A 147 2.37 1.00 -5.20
N ASN A 148 2.74 1.82 -6.21
CA ASN A 148 2.73 3.27 -6.11
C ASN A 148 1.31 3.88 -6.23
N VAL A 149 0.48 3.34 -7.13
CA VAL A 149 -0.86 3.90 -7.43
C VAL A 149 -1.94 3.35 -6.51
N GLY A 150 -1.99 2.03 -6.34
CA GLY A 150 -3.04 1.33 -5.60
C GLY A 150 -2.61 0.79 -4.24
N GLY A 151 -1.32 0.85 -3.95
CA GLY A 151 -0.76 0.46 -2.65
C GLY A 151 -0.98 -1.01 -2.29
N ALA A 152 -1.03 -1.27 -0.98
CA ALA A 152 -1.14 -2.62 -0.43
C ALA A 152 -2.47 -3.34 -0.74
N ALA A 153 -3.50 -2.60 -1.17
CA ALA A 153 -4.78 -3.19 -1.55
C ALA A 153 -4.74 -3.87 -2.92
N SER A 154 -4.00 -3.33 -3.88
CA SER A 154 -4.06 -3.76 -5.28
C SER A 154 -2.75 -4.35 -5.82
N ALA A 155 -1.58 -3.94 -5.33
CA ALA A 155 -0.31 -4.51 -5.75
C ALA A 155 -0.21 -6.03 -5.56
N PRO A 156 -0.70 -6.63 -4.47
CA PRO A 156 -0.74 -8.08 -4.31
C PRO A 156 -1.58 -8.80 -5.36
N ILE A 157 -2.66 -8.15 -5.84
CA ILE A 157 -3.54 -8.72 -6.87
C ILE A 157 -2.78 -8.82 -8.19
N VAL A 158 -2.11 -7.73 -8.59
CA VAL A 158 -1.28 -7.72 -9.80
C VAL A 158 -0.13 -8.72 -9.69
N ALA A 159 0.53 -8.79 -8.53
CA ALA A 159 1.58 -9.78 -8.29
C ALA A 159 1.05 -11.22 -8.40
N SER A 160 -0.15 -11.49 -7.86
CA SER A 160 -0.77 -12.82 -7.91
C SER A 160 -1.18 -13.25 -9.32
N ALA A 161 -1.40 -12.31 -10.24
CA ALA A 161 -1.67 -12.60 -11.65
C ALA A 161 -0.46 -13.24 -12.36
N PHE A 162 0.76 -12.95 -11.91
CA PHE A 162 1.97 -13.63 -12.39
C PHE A 162 2.15 -14.99 -11.71
N SER A 163 1.96 -15.03 -10.40
CA SER A 163 1.90 -16.25 -9.59
C SER A 163 1.25 -15.95 -8.24
N PRO A 164 0.33 -16.79 -7.75
CA PRO A 164 -0.30 -16.60 -6.43
C PRO A 164 0.70 -16.49 -5.28
N ALA A 165 1.85 -17.14 -5.38
CA ALA A 165 2.92 -17.09 -4.39
C ALA A 165 3.63 -15.73 -4.33
N LEU A 166 3.45 -14.87 -5.34
CA LEU A 166 4.07 -13.53 -5.40
C LEU A 166 3.22 -12.43 -4.75
N ALA A 167 2.00 -12.72 -4.31
CA ALA A 167 1.16 -11.74 -3.62
C ALA A 167 1.88 -11.04 -2.45
N PRO A 168 2.62 -11.73 -1.56
CA PRO A 168 3.40 -11.07 -0.50
C PRO A 168 4.46 -10.09 -1.02
N VAL A 169 5.05 -10.36 -2.18
CA VAL A 169 6.01 -9.43 -2.82
C VAL A 169 5.33 -8.13 -3.21
N GLY A 170 4.09 -8.19 -3.72
CA GLY A 170 3.27 -7.01 -4.00
C GLY A 170 3.02 -6.18 -2.74
N VAL A 171 2.72 -6.82 -1.61
CA VAL A 171 2.56 -6.14 -0.31
C VAL A 171 3.85 -5.44 0.11
N LEU A 172 4.99 -6.13 0.05
CA LEU A 172 6.29 -5.57 0.43
C LEU A 172 6.66 -4.36 -0.43
N LEU A 173 6.43 -4.45 -1.74
CA LEU A 173 6.67 -3.33 -2.67
C LEU A 173 5.75 -2.14 -2.36
N ALA A 174 4.49 -2.38 -1.98
CA ALA A 174 3.57 -1.33 -1.58
C ALA A 174 4.00 -0.64 -0.28
N VAL A 175 4.42 -1.41 0.74
CA VAL A 175 4.96 -0.86 2.00
C VAL A 175 6.21 -0.02 1.74
N LEU A 176 7.12 -0.50 0.89
CA LEU A 176 8.28 0.27 0.46
C LEU A 176 7.85 1.54 -0.29
N GLY A 177 6.84 1.44 -1.16
CA GLY A 177 6.26 2.57 -1.88
C GLY A 177 5.70 3.65 -0.94
N TYR A 178 5.03 3.27 0.14
CA TYR A 178 4.56 4.21 1.16
C TYR A 178 5.73 4.95 1.83
N ALA A 179 6.76 4.23 2.24
CA ALA A 179 7.92 4.83 2.89
C ALA A 179 8.66 5.81 1.96
N VAL A 180 9.02 5.36 0.76
CA VAL A 180 9.77 6.18 -0.23
C VAL A 180 8.91 7.32 -0.77
N GLY A 181 7.63 7.06 -1.06
CA GLY A 181 6.68 8.05 -1.58
C GLY A 181 6.44 9.18 -0.60
N THR A 182 6.36 8.86 0.69
CA THR A 182 6.16 9.88 1.74
C THR A 182 7.40 10.78 1.88
N VAL A 183 8.60 10.21 1.87
CA VAL A 183 9.84 11.00 1.87
C VAL A 183 9.89 11.90 0.63
N GLY A 184 9.55 11.37 -0.54
CA GLY A 184 9.47 12.15 -1.79
C GLY A 184 8.44 13.29 -1.71
N ALA A 185 7.28 13.05 -1.11
CA ALA A 185 6.24 14.07 -0.93
C ALA A 185 6.71 15.22 -0.04
N ILE A 186 7.45 14.93 1.03
CA ILE A 186 8.04 15.95 1.92
C ILE A 186 9.03 16.80 1.14
N VAL A 187 9.95 16.17 0.40
CA VAL A 187 10.91 16.91 -0.43
C VAL A 187 10.20 17.81 -1.44
N CYS A 188 9.14 17.31 -2.10
CA CYS A 188 8.34 18.13 -3.01
C CYS A 188 7.66 19.31 -2.29
N MET A 189 7.12 19.09 -1.09
CA MET A 189 6.50 20.14 -0.28
C MET A 189 7.49 21.25 0.05
N GLU A 190 8.68 20.91 0.51
CA GLU A 190 9.74 21.87 0.83
C GLU A 190 10.19 22.67 -0.41
N LEU A 191 10.33 22.00 -1.55
CA LEU A 191 10.65 22.65 -2.82
C LEU A 191 9.54 23.61 -3.27
N MET A 192 8.28 23.22 -3.14
CA MET A 192 7.13 24.08 -3.47
C MET A 192 7.07 25.30 -2.56
N HIS A 193 7.32 25.13 -1.26
CA HIS A 193 7.37 26.22 -0.30
C HIS A 193 8.50 27.20 -0.63
N ALA A 194 9.69 26.70 -0.99
CA ALA A 194 10.82 27.55 -1.39
C ALA A 194 10.58 28.37 -2.67
N ILE A 195 9.72 27.88 -3.58
CA ILE A 195 9.39 28.58 -4.84
C ILE A 195 8.23 29.59 -4.62
N SER A 196 7.39 29.38 -3.62
CA SER A 196 6.23 30.23 -3.33
C SER A 196 6.56 31.48 -2.48
N MET A 197 7.78 31.56 -1.94
CA MET A 197 8.32 32.75 -1.28
C MET A 197 9.01 33.68 -2.28
#